data_8153ba6b35e8dbc8adc2fb55552ba490
#
_entry.id   8153ba6b35e8dbc8adc2fb55552ba490
#
_cell.length_a   1.000
_cell.length_b   1.000
_cell.length_c   1.000
_cell.angle_alpha   90.00
_cell.angle_beta   90.00
_cell.angle_gamma   90.00
#
_symmetry.space_group_name_H-M   'P 1'
#
loop_
_entity.id
_entity.type
_entity.pdbx_description
1 polymer ?
#
loop_
_entity_poly.entity_id
_entity_poly.type
_entity_poly.pdbx_seq_one_letter_code
_entity_poly.pdbx_strand_id
1 'polypeptide(L)'
;YNAANALNPQPYNIIGIMDFPAGFTAQSIELLSQVVATGKECGVYVIIMANGDQLMSLEPKLKNAADSIAAMCNAYQLIKPGYVDMKSSKDNVIHRIDPPMSIDGVARLAPVMKKGIQKAGRIIVKYSDIGPKKSSFLKYSTAEGISIPIGLSGASETQKLNLGMPGSQS
;
A
#
# COMPACT_ATOMS: atom_id res chain seq x y z
N TYR A 1 0.37 3.24 -8.16
CA TYR A 1 1.71 3.57 -8.68
C TYR A 1 2.66 2.38 -8.56
N ASN A 2 2.85 1.81 -7.37
CA ASN A 2 3.80 0.70 -7.14
C ASN A 2 3.41 -0.59 -7.87
N ALA A 3 2.13 -0.85 -8.07
CA ALA A 3 1.67 -2.00 -8.86
C ALA A 3 2.09 -1.89 -10.35
N ALA A 4 2.08 -0.68 -10.90
CA ALA A 4 2.53 -0.41 -12.28
C ALA A 4 4.07 -0.29 -12.39
N ASN A 5 4.78 0.00 -11.28
CA ASN A 5 6.22 0.23 -11.24
C ASN A 5 6.93 -0.76 -10.30
N ALA A 6 6.62 -2.04 -10.42
CA ALA A 6 7.16 -3.09 -9.56
C ALA A 6 8.70 -3.18 -9.57
N LEU A 7 9.35 -2.75 -10.67
CA LEU A 7 10.82 -2.76 -10.79
C LEU A 7 11.50 -1.63 -10.01
N ASN A 8 10.78 -0.52 -9.74
CA ASN A 8 11.30 0.60 -8.95
C ASN A 8 10.21 1.15 -8.03
N PRO A 9 9.82 0.39 -6.99
CA PRO A 9 8.77 0.80 -6.08
C PRO A 9 9.21 2.01 -5.27
N GLN A 10 8.36 3.02 -5.21
CA GLN A 10 8.57 4.16 -4.33
C GLN A 10 8.20 3.80 -2.88
N PRO A 11 8.89 4.37 -1.89
CA PRO A 11 8.56 4.14 -0.48
C PRO A 11 7.17 4.69 -0.16
N TYR A 12 6.46 3.99 0.72
CA TYR A 12 5.24 4.53 1.31
C TYR A 12 5.59 5.65 2.31
N ASN A 13 4.81 6.72 2.26
CA ASN A 13 4.92 7.84 3.18
C ASN A 13 3.73 7.84 4.12
N ILE A 14 3.98 7.96 5.42
CA ILE A 14 2.94 8.06 6.44
C ILE A 14 3.05 9.43 7.09
N ILE A 15 1.97 10.20 7.00
CA ILE A 15 1.84 11.52 7.62
C ILE A 15 1.04 11.33 8.91
N GLY A 16 1.66 11.57 10.06
CA GLY A 16 1.00 11.57 11.37
C GLY A 16 0.63 13.00 11.78
N ILE A 17 -0.65 13.25 12.02
CA ILE A 17 -1.17 14.52 12.50
C ILE A 17 -1.73 14.29 13.89
N MET A 18 -1.14 14.95 14.87
CA MET A 18 -1.58 14.89 16.27
C MET A 18 -2.38 16.14 16.61
N ASP A 19 -3.39 15.97 17.46
CA ASP A 19 -4.22 17.07 18.00
C ASP A 19 -4.90 17.92 16.92
N PHE A 20 -5.36 17.28 15.83
CA PHE A 20 -6.16 17.97 14.80
C PHE A 20 -7.47 18.50 15.43
N PRO A 21 -7.92 19.72 15.16
CA PRO A 21 -7.45 20.69 14.17
C PRO A 21 -6.53 21.79 14.72
N ALA A 22 -5.87 21.59 15.87
CA ALA A 22 -5.03 22.61 16.48
C ALA A 22 -3.95 23.12 15.51
N GLY A 23 -3.86 24.45 15.38
CA GLY A 23 -2.89 25.09 14.49
C GLY A 23 -3.20 25.00 12.99
N PHE A 24 -4.33 24.42 12.59
CA PHE A 24 -4.75 24.36 11.20
C PHE A 24 -5.52 25.62 10.79
N THR A 25 -5.18 26.12 9.60
CA THR A 25 -5.94 27.17 8.90
C THR A 25 -6.93 26.55 7.91
N ALA A 26 -7.89 27.34 7.42
CA ALA A 26 -8.79 26.88 6.36
C ALA A 26 -8.04 26.31 5.15
N GLN A 27 -6.97 26.99 4.73
CA GLN A 27 -6.15 26.56 3.61
C GLN A 27 -5.44 25.22 3.90
N SER A 28 -4.89 25.05 5.11
CA SER A 28 -4.21 23.78 5.45
C SER A 28 -5.18 22.61 5.56
N ILE A 29 -6.42 22.82 6.01
CA ILE A 29 -7.46 21.78 6.00
C ILE A 29 -7.85 21.40 4.57
N GLU A 30 -7.96 22.37 3.67
CA GLU A 30 -8.27 22.12 2.27
C GLU A 30 -7.14 21.31 1.58
N LEU A 31 -5.87 21.67 1.81
CA LEU A 31 -4.73 20.92 1.30
C LEU A 31 -4.68 19.50 1.89
N LEU A 32 -4.96 19.34 3.17
CA LEU A 32 -5.06 18.04 3.82
C LEU A 32 -6.15 17.18 3.19
N SER A 33 -7.32 17.78 2.89
CA SER A 33 -8.41 17.09 2.21
C SER A 33 -7.98 16.53 0.85
N GLN A 34 -7.21 17.28 0.08
CA GLN A 34 -6.66 16.81 -1.20
C GLN A 34 -5.68 15.65 -1.00
N VAL A 35 -4.78 15.75 -0.01
CA VAL A 35 -3.83 14.67 0.31
C VAL A 35 -4.56 13.40 0.75
N VAL A 36 -5.62 13.52 1.56
CA VAL A 36 -6.41 12.36 1.99
C VAL A 36 -7.15 11.72 0.80
N ALA A 37 -7.69 12.53 -0.10
CA ALA A 37 -8.43 12.04 -1.25
C ALA A 37 -7.57 11.25 -2.25
N THR A 38 -6.36 11.73 -2.54
CA THR A 38 -5.52 11.21 -3.64
C THR A 38 -4.26 10.50 -3.17
N GLY A 39 -3.83 10.75 -1.93
CA GLY A 39 -2.53 10.29 -1.41
C GLY A 39 -2.34 8.78 -1.48
N LYS A 40 -3.37 7.99 -1.20
CA LYS A 40 -3.32 6.52 -1.25
C LYS A 40 -2.88 5.98 -2.62
N GLU A 41 -3.25 6.67 -3.69
CA GLU A 41 -2.86 6.29 -5.06
C GLU A 41 -1.38 6.55 -5.34
N CYS A 42 -0.81 7.53 -4.60
CA CYS A 42 0.59 7.90 -4.65
C CYS A 42 1.44 7.25 -3.54
N GLY A 43 0.85 6.35 -2.73
CA GLY A 43 1.55 5.71 -1.62
C GLY A 43 1.71 6.61 -0.39
N VAL A 44 0.88 7.65 -0.26
CA VAL A 44 0.83 8.54 0.91
C VAL A 44 -0.38 8.18 1.77
N TYR A 45 -0.15 7.85 3.02
CA TYR A 45 -1.19 7.53 4.00
C TYR A 45 -1.19 8.57 5.11
N VAL A 46 -2.37 8.93 5.60
CA VAL A 46 -2.53 9.92 6.65
C VAL A 46 -3.17 9.27 7.87
N ILE A 47 -2.57 9.50 9.04
CA ILE A 47 -3.12 9.09 10.33
C ILE A 47 -3.42 10.38 11.10
N ILE A 48 -4.68 10.62 11.43
CA ILE A 48 -5.13 11.84 12.10
C ILE A 48 -5.67 11.48 13.48
N MET A 49 -5.07 12.07 14.51
CA MET A 49 -5.63 12.09 15.86
C MET A 49 -6.35 13.41 16.05
N ALA A 50 -7.68 13.36 16.20
CA ALA A 50 -8.51 14.53 16.31
C ALA A 50 -9.02 14.71 17.75
N ASN A 51 -9.08 15.96 18.17
CA ASN A 51 -9.71 16.36 19.44
C ASN A 51 -11.19 16.69 19.18
N GLY A 52 -12.09 15.86 19.75
CA GLY A 52 -13.52 16.00 19.53
C GLY A 52 -14.09 17.35 19.98
N ASP A 53 -13.62 17.87 21.10
CA ASP A 53 -14.10 19.16 21.65
C ASP A 53 -13.68 20.32 20.74
N GLN A 54 -12.47 20.28 20.23
CA GLN A 54 -11.98 21.29 19.27
C GLN A 54 -12.73 21.21 17.93
N LEU A 55 -13.01 19.99 17.43
CA LEU A 55 -13.81 19.80 16.22
C LEU A 55 -15.22 20.38 16.36
N MET A 56 -15.83 20.24 17.55
CA MET A 56 -17.17 20.78 17.83
C MET A 56 -17.17 22.30 17.88
N SER A 57 -16.08 22.94 18.27
CA SER A 57 -15.94 24.40 18.38
C SER A 57 -15.50 25.07 17.06
N LEU A 58 -15.25 24.31 15.99
CA LEU A 58 -14.89 24.88 14.69
C LEU A 58 -16.03 25.72 14.10
N GLU A 59 -15.65 26.75 13.36
CA GLU A 59 -16.58 27.46 12.49
C GLU A 59 -17.23 26.51 11.47
N PRO A 60 -18.50 26.75 11.08
CA PRO A 60 -19.26 25.82 10.23
C PRO A 60 -18.56 25.42 8.95
N LYS A 61 -17.85 26.35 8.31
CA LYS A 61 -17.09 26.08 7.07
C LYS A 61 -15.92 25.11 7.31
N LEU A 62 -15.18 25.33 8.38
CA LEU A 62 -14.04 24.47 8.74
C LEU A 62 -14.51 23.11 9.24
N LYS A 63 -15.62 23.08 9.98
CA LYS A 63 -16.24 21.85 10.43
C LYS A 63 -16.68 20.98 9.26
N ASN A 64 -17.35 21.53 8.25
CA ASN A 64 -17.76 20.80 7.06
C ASN A 64 -16.54 20.20 6.30
N ALA A 65 -15.43 20.94 6.24
CA ALA A 65 -14.21 20.45 5.63
C ALA A 65 -13.58 19.31 6.45
N ALA A 66 -13.56 19.42 7.78
CA ALA A 66 -13.09 18.36 8.68
C ALA A 66 -13.97 17.10 8.60
N ASP A 67 -15.28 17.27 8.55
CA ASP A 67 -16.26 16.17 8.40
C ASP A 67 -16.05 15.46 7.03
N SER A 68 -15.74 16.21 5.98
CA SER A 68 -15.42 15.65 4.67
C SER A 68 -14.15 14.80 4.71
N ILE A 69 -13.10 15.24 5.43
CA ILE A 69 -11.89 14.44 5.66
C ILE A 69 -12.24 13.17 6.43
N ALA A 70 -13.02 13.27 7.50
CA ALA A 70 -13.43 12.11 8.29
C ALA A 70 -14.24 11.09 7.47
N ALA A 71 -15.07 11.54 6.53
CA ALA A 71 -15.84 10.68 5.64
C ALA A 71 -14.97 9.90 4.65
N MET A 72 -13.81 10.42 4.30
CA MET A 72 -12.83 9.74 3.42
C MET A 72 -11.90 8.78 4.18
N CYS A 73 -11.90 8.83 5.51
CA CYS A 73 -11.05 8.04 6.39
C CYS A 73 -11.84 6.92 7.08
N ASN A 74 -11.11 5.89 7.54
CA ASN A 74 -11.66 4.96 8.52
C ASN A 74 -11.62 5.65 9.90
N ALA A 75 -12.77 6.17 10.35
CA ALA A 75 -12.86 6.92 11.57
C ALA A 75 -13.16 6.03 12.78
N TYR A 76 -12.35 6.17 13.83
CA TYR A 76 -12.49 5.47 15.09
C TYR A 76 -12.68 6.48 16.22
N GLN A 77 -13.67 6.25 17.06
CA GLN A 77 -13.86 7.04 18.27
C GLN A 77 -13.33 6.29 19.48
N LEU A 78 -12.43 6.90 20.22
CA LEU A 78 -11.97 6.37 21.50
C LEU A 78 -13.11 6.55 22.53
N ILE A 79 -13.64 5.44 23.07
CA ILE A 79 -14.72 5.44 24.06
C ILE A 79 -14.14 5.50 25.46
N LYS A 80 -13.11 4.70 25.71
CA LYS A 80 -12.34 4.61 26.94
C LYS A 80 -10.95 4.06 26.62
N PRO A 81 -9.97 4.20 27.50
CA PRO A 81 -8.63 3.65 27.25
C PRO A 81 -8.68 2.18 26.78
N GLY A 82 -8.11 1.92 25.60
CA GLY A 82 -8.05 0.59 24.99
C GLY A 82 -9.31 0.12 24.25
N TYR A 83 -10.32 0.97 24.08
CA TYR A 83 -11.55 0.62 23.36
C TYR A 83 -11.96 1.70 22.36
N VAL A 84 -12.26 1.29 21.14
CA VAL A 84 -12.71 2.17 20.06
C VAL A 84 -14.01 1.68 19.45
N ASP A 85 -14.79 2.62 18.98
CA ASP A 85 -15.95 2.41 18.14
C ASP A 85 -15.60 2.83 16.70
N MET A 86 -15.94 1.99 15.73
CA MET A 86 -15.76 2.27 14.32
C MET A 86 -17.00 2.97 13.77
N LYS A 87 -16.91 4.26 13.56
CA LYS A 87 -18.05 5.12 13.12
C LYS A 87 -18.70 4.70 11.80
N SER A 88 -17.99 3.97 10.95
CA SER A 88 -18.50 3.47 9.67
C SER A 88 -19.18 2.10 9.77
N SER A 89 -19.08 1.42 10.91
CA SER A 89 -19.73 0.12 11.12
C SER A 89 -21.20 0.29 11.46
N LYS A 90 -22.08 -0.43 10.76
CA LYS A 90 -23.51 -0.50 11.08
C LYS A 90 -23.80 -1.31 12.33
N ASP A 91 -22.81 -2.04 12.85
CA ASP A 91 -23.01 -3.11 13.84
C ASP A 91 -22.73 -2.68 15.28
N ASN A 92 -22.47 -1.42 15.57
CA ASN A 92 -22.18 -0.90 16.93
C ASN A 92 -21.17 -1.77 17.71
N VAL A 93 -20.18 -2.32 17.03
CA VAL A 93 -19.19 -3.22 17.65
C VAL A 93 -18.07 -2.40 18.25
N ILE A 94 -17.90 -2.52 19.56
CA ILE A 94 -16.77 -1.93 20.28
C ILE A 94 -15.54 -2.83 20.12
N HIS A 95 -14.49 -2.30 19.54
CA HIS A 95 -13.23 -3.00 19.35
C HIS A 95 -12.27 -2.73 20.50
N ARG A 96 -11.64 -3.78 21.01
CA ARG A 96 -10.52 -3.63 21.93
C ARG A 96 -9.24 -3.40 21.14
N ILE A 97 -8.49 -2.38 21.51
CA ILE A 97 -7.17 -2.13 20.92
C ILE A 97 -6.14 -2.97 21.67
N ASP A 98 -5.28 -3.65 20.95
CA ASP A 98 -4.14 -4.34 21.55
C ASP A 98 -3.20 -3.32 22.23
N PRO A 99 -2.55 -3.70 23.34
CA PRO A 99 -1.58 -2.81 23.96
C PRO A 99 -0.44 -2.52 22.99
N PRO A 100 0.14 -1.30 23.07
CA PRO A 100 1.26 -0.96 22.20
C PRO A 100 2.44 -1.92 22.45
N MET A 101 3.11 -2.29 21.37
CA MET A 101 4.30 -3.12 21.44
C MET A 101 5.38 -2.39 22.24
N SER A 102 6.12 -3.10 23.08
CA SER A 102 7.25 -2.53 23.80
C SER A 102 8.35 -2.06 22.82
N ILE A 103 9.14 -1.08 23.23
CA ILE A 103 10.29 -0.57 22.45
C ILE A 103 11.22 -1.72 22.03
N ASP A 104 11.49 -2.66 22.94
CA ASP A 104 12.29 -3.86 22.63
C ASP A 104 11.62 -4.76 21.61
N GLY A 105 10.30 -4.87 21.64
CA GLY A 105 9.52 -5.58 20.65
C GLY A 105 9.67 -4.95 19.26
N VAL A 106 9.55 -3.65 19.16
CA VAL A 106 9.76 -2.90 17.92
C VAL A 106 11.19 -3.06 17.42
N ALA A 107 12.19 -2.93 18.30
CA ALA A 107 13.60 -3.08 17.94
C ALA A 107 13.92 -4.48 17.38
N ARG A 108 13.25 -5.53 17.88
CA ARG A 108 13.41 -6.90 17.36
C ARG A 108 12.66 -7.12 16.05
N LEU A 109 11.47 -6.54 15.91
CA LEU A 109 10.62 -6.75 14.73
C LEU A 109 11.11 -5.97 13.52
N ALA A 110 11.57 -4.72 13.69
CA ALA A 110 11.98 -3.85 12.59
C ALA A 110 13.03 -4.45 11.64
N PRO A 111 14.11 -5.11 12.11
CA PRO A 111 15.08 -5.77 11.24
C PRO A 111 14.47 -6.94 10.44
N VAL A 112 13.54 -7.69 11.05
CA VAL A 112 12.87 -8.82 10.41
C VAL A 112 11.98 -8.32 9.28
N MET A 113 11.18 -7.27 9.54
CA MET A 113 10.34 -6.61 8.54
C MET A 113 11.19 -6.04 7.40
N LYS A 114 12.29 -5.36 7.70
CA LYS A 114 13.21 -4.81 6.69
C LYS A 114 13.75 -5.91 5.77
N LYS A 115 14.18 -7.04 6.32
CA LYS A 115 14.61 -8.21 5.53
C LYS A 115 13.48 -8.79 4.69
N GLY A 116 12.26 -8.85 5.23
CA GLY A 116 11.08 -9.31 4.51
C GLY A 116 10.74 -8.43 3.32
N ILE A 117 10.74 -7.12 3.51
CA ILE A 117 10.49 -6.12 2.46
C ILE A 117 11.57 -6.20 1.37
N GLN A 118 12.84 -6.29 1.75
CA GLN A 118 13.95 -6.45 0.81
C GLN A 118 13.86 -7.75 -0.01
N LYS A 119 13.38 -8.84 0.59
CA LYS A 119 13.12 -10.10 -0.10
C LYS A 119 11.92 -9.99 -1.05
N ALA A 120 10.83 -9.37 -0.61
CA ALA A 120 9.62 -9.21 -1.40
C ALA A 120 9.83 -8.30 -2.63
N GLY A 121 10.71 -7.28 -2.52
CA GLY A 121 11.08 -6.41 -3.63
C GLY A 121 12.00 -7.05 -4.68
N ARG A 122 12.52 -8.25 -4.42
CA ARG A 122 13.34 -9.00 -5.38
C ARG A 122 12.61 -10.26 -5.81
N ILE A 123 11.79 -10.15 -6.83
CA ILE A 123 11.25 -11.32 -7.52
C ILE A 123 12.39 -11.91 -8.35
N ILE A 124 13.17 -12.83 -7.76
CA ILE A 124 14.18 -13.57 -8.48
C ILE A 124 13.53 -14.87 -8.96
N VAL A 125 13.20 -14.93 -10.23
CA VAL A 125 12.77 -16.17 -10.88
C VAL A 125 14.02 -16.83 -11.44
N LYS A 126 14.35 -18.01 -10.91
CA LYS A 126 15.49 -18.78 -11.46
C LYS A 126 15.12 -19.30 -12.85
N TYR A 127 16.03 -19.17 -13.79
CA TYR A 127 15.80 -19.69 -15.15
C TYR A 127 15.47 -21.19 -15.15
N SER A 128 15.99 -21.96 -14.20
CA SER A 128 15.65 -23.38 -14.02
C SER A 128 14.16 -23.62 -13.76
N ASP A 129 13.45 -22.64 -13.24
CA ASP A 129 12.04 -22.79 -12.85
C ASP A 129 11.10 -22.46 -14.03
N ILE A 130 11.56 -21.68 -15.00
CA ILE A 130 10.80 -21.24 -16.18
C ILE A 130 11.35 -21.79 -17.49
N GLY A 131 12.61 -22.16 -17.54
CA GLY A 131 13.28 -22.66 -18.72
C GLY A 131 12.93 -24.11 -19.07
N PRO A 132 13.23 -24.55 -20.29
CA PRO A 132 13.01 -25.93 -20.69
C PRO A 132 13.90 -26.87 -19.87
N LYS A 133 13.39 -28.06 -19.54
CA LYS A 133 14.14 -29.08 -18.84
C LYS A 133 15.28 -29.60 -19.73
N LYS A 134 16.42 -29.92 -19.14
CA LYS A 134 17.61 -30.47 -19.90
C LYS A 134 17.26 -31.63 -20.83
N SER A 135 16.32 -32.48 -20.44
CA SER A 135 15.83 -33.61 -21.23
C SER A 135 15.09 -33.22 -22.52
N SER A 136 14.73 -31.95 -22.67
CA SER A 136 13.97 -31.44 -23.81
C SER A 136 14.80 -30.52 -24.74
N PHE A 137 16.09 -30.25 -24.44
CA PHE A 137 16.90 -29.30 -25.22
C PHE A 137 17.04 -29.66 -26.70
N LEU A 138 17.10 -30.92 -27.03
CA LEU A 138 17.22 -31.37 -28.41
C LEU A 138 15.90 -31.69 -29.12
N LYS A 139 14.76 -31.41 -28.44
CA LYS A 139 13.43 -31.69 -29.00
C LYS A 139 12.83 -30.52 -29.79
N TYR A 140 13.43 -29.35 -29.68
CA TYR A 140 12.91 -28.13 -30.33
C TYR A 140 13.79 -27.79 -31.55
N SER A 141 13.11 -27.51 -32.68
CA SER A 141 13.73 -26.98 -33.86
C SER A 141 13.68 -25.46 -33.84
N THR A 142 14.76 -24.82 -34.29
CA THR A 142 14.81 -23.35 -34.48
C THR A 142 14.37 -22.93 -35.87
N ALA A 143 14.00 -23.89 -36.73
CA ALA A 143 13.61 -23.61 -38.12
C ALA A 143 12.34 -22.73 -38.22
N GLU A 144 11.46 -22.80 -37.24
CA GLU A 144 10.21 -22.00 -37.18
C GLU A 144 10.30 -20.80 -36.26
N GLY A 145 11.49 -20.51 -35.71
CA GLY A 145 11.71 -19.42 -34.77
C GLY A 145 12.22 -19.90 -33.40
N ILE A 146 12.53 -18.96 -32.56
CA ILE A 146 13.05 -19.17 -31.21
C ILE A 146 12.11 -18.58 -30.20
N SER A 147 11.67 -19.37 -29.21
CA SER A 147 10.84 -18.91 -28.08
C SER A 147 11.61 -19.11 -26.77
N ILE A 148 11.99 -18.00 -26.12
CA ILE A 148 12.81 -18.00 -24.91
C ILE A 148 11.94 -17.53 -23.74
N PRO A 149 11.79 -18.34 -22.68
CA PRO A 149 11.17 -17.87 -21.45
C PRO A 149 12.06 -16.84 -20.75
N ILE A 150 11.52 -15.64 -20.47
CA ILE A 150 12.27 -14.51 -19.89
C ILE A 150 11.82 -14.16 -18.48
N GLY A 151 10.65 -14.63 -18.05
CA GLY A 151 10.10 -14.30 -16.74
C GLY A 151 8.73 -14.93 -16.49
N LEU A 152 8.14 -14.55 -15.39
CA LEU A 152 6.74 -14.86 -15.08
C LEU A 152 5.89 -13.58 -15.23
N SER A 153 4.69 -13.74 -15.80
CA SER A 153 3.64 -12.73 -15.82
C SER A 153 2.51 -13.21 -14.92
N GLY A 154 2.19 -12.41 -13.89
CA GLY A 154 1.22 -12.84 -12.89
C GLY A 154 1.70 -14.03 -12.04
N ALA A 155 0.77 -14.87 -11.59
CA ALA A 155 1.06 -15.96 -10.65
C ALA A 155 1.62 -17.23 -11.31
N SER A 156 1.34 -17.47 -12.60
CA SER A 156 1.64 -18.76 -13.25
C SER A 156 1.99 -18.69 -14.74
N GLU A 157 1.82 -17.54 -15.39
CA GLU A 157 2.11 -17.43 -16.82
C GLU A 157 3.58 -17.13 -17.09
N THR A 158 4.18 -17.90 -18.00
CA THR A 158 5.57 -17.65 -18.42
C THR A 158 5.59 -16.63 -19.55
N GLN A 159 6.24 -15.51 -19.33
CA GLN A 159 6.49 -14.52 -20.38
C GLN A 159 7.63 -15.02 -21.29
N LYS A 160 7.38 -14.98 -22.60
CA LYS A 160 8.31 -15.49 -23.60
C LYS A 160 8.73 -14.40 -24.59
N LEU A 161 10.00 -14.39 -24.94
CA LEU A 161 10.52 -13.63 -26.06
C LEU A 161 10.50 -14.54 -27.29
N ASN A 162 9.76 -14.14 -28.32
CA ASN A 162 9.63 -14.89 -29.58
C ASN A 162 10.41 -14.15 -30.68
N LEU A 163 11.33 -14.84 -31.33
CA LEU A 163 12.15 -14.31 -32.42
C LEU A 163 11.91 -15.16 -33.68
N GLY A 164 11.65 -14.50 -34.82
CA GLY A 164 11.47 -15.16 -36.11
C GLY A 164 10.18 -15.98 -36.24
N MET A 165 9.23 -15.89 -35.30
CA MET A 165 7.93 -16.53 -35.42
C MET A 165 6.96 -15.69 -36.26
N PRO A 166 6.03 -16.30 -37.05
CA PRO A 166 4.97 -15.58 -37.72
C PRO A 166 4.14 -14.78 -36.67
N GLY A 167 4.07 -13.45 -36.85
CA GLY A 167 3.37 -12.56 -35.92
C GLY A 167 4.22 -11.95 -34.79
N SER A 168 5.51 -12.27 -34.67
CA SER A 168 6.43 -11.54 -33.81
C SER A 168 6.76 -10.20 -34.49
N GLN A 169 6.30 -9.09 -33.89
CA GLN A 169 6.78 -7.77 -34.31
C GLN A 169 8.25 -7.62 -33.93
N SER A 170 9.06 -7.29 -34.91
CA SER A 170 10.47 -6.95 -34.76
C SER A 170 10.61 -5.56 -34.11
#